data_353992cd0b5ee31f3a95ce8ba047f379
#
_entry.id   353992cd0b5ee31f3a95ce8ba047f379
#
_cell.length_a   1.000
_cell.length_b   1.000
_cell.length_c   1.000
_cell.angle_alpha   90.00
_cell.angle_beta   90.00
_cell.angle_gamma   90.00
#
_symmetry.space_group_name_H-M   'P 1'
#
loop_
_entity.id
_entity.type
_entity.pdbx_description
1 polymer ?
#
loop_
_entity_poly.entity_id
_entity_poly.type
_entity_poly.pdbx_seq_one_letter_code
_entity_poly.pdbx_strand_id
1 'polypeptide(L)'
;TGWKDKKEIHQKIGQVLTLVGMDTKGYKMPHELSGGEQQRICIARALLNDPKLILADEPTGNLDPDTGKQIMEILRKVSNSGTTILMITHNLQWIQEYPGRVFRCENRKLIVEDNNQ
;
A
#
# COMPACT_ATOMS: atom_id res chain seq x y z
N THR A 1 8.14 -20.89 -4.45
CA THR A 1 7.53 -21.90 -5.14
C THR A 1 6.35 -21.48 -5.98
N GLY A 2 5.90 -21.05 -6.63
CA GLY A 2 4.75 -20.79 -7.43
C GLY A 2 5.09 -20.29 -8.80
N TRP A 3 6.26 -19.79 -8.98
CA TRP A 3 6.66 -19.20 -10.26
C TRP A 3 7.26 -20.26 -11.14
N LYS A 4 6.52 -20.70 -12.12
CA LYS A 4 6.92 -21.85 -12.95
C LYS A 4 7.67 -21.46 -14.20
N ASP A 5 7.57 -20.22 -14.66
CA ASP A 5 8.33 -19.78 -15.81
C ASP A 5 8.52 -18.28 -15.80
N LYS A 6 9.48 -17.82 -16.60
CA LYS A 6 9.86 -16.40 -16.66
C LYS A 6 8.75 -15.53 -17.20
N LYS A 7 7.90 -16.08 -18.08
CA LYS A 7 6.82 -15.32 -18.70
C LYS A 7 5.79 -14.92 -17.66
N GLU A 8 5.42 -15.84 -16.78
CA GLU A 8 4.48 -15.55 -15.70
C GLU A 8 5.04 -14.48 -14.75
N ILE A 9 6.33 -14.61 -14.42
CA ILE A 9 6.99 -13.64 -13.53
C ILE A 9 6.97 -12.25 -14.17
N HIS A 10 7.33 -12.14 -15.45
CA HIS A 10 7.34 -10.86 -16.14
C HIS A 10 5.94 -10.24 -16.21
N GLN A 11 4.92 -11.07 -16.47
CA GLN A 11 3.56 -10.56 -16.50
C GLN A 11 3.13 -10.02 -15.15
N LYS A 12 3.46 -10.75 -14.08
CA LYS A 12 3.09 -10.32 -12.73
C LYS A 12 3.79 -9.03 -12.33
N ILE A 13 5.09 -8.94 -12.63
CA ILE A 13 5.84 -7.72 -12.35
C ILE A 13 5.22 -6.54 -13.10
N GLY A 14 4.91 -6.71 -14.37
CA GLY A 14 4.26 -5.67 -15.16
C GLY A 14 2.92 -5.24 -14.57
N GLN A 15 2.11 -6.19 -14.14
CA GLN A 15 0.81 -5.91 -13.54
C GLN A 15 0.92 -5.08 -12.27
N VAL A 16 1.82 -5.47 -11.36
CA VAL A 16 1.94 -4.76 -10.09
C VAL A 16 2.58 -3.39 -10.28
N LEU A 17 3.54 -3.25 -11.19
CA LEU A 17 4.13 -1.94 -11.48
C LEU A 17 3.11 -1.00 -12.07
N THR A 18 2.26 -1.49 -12.96
CA THR A 18 1.19 -0.67 -13.54
C THR A 18 0.20 -0.25 -12.46
N LEU A 19 -0.16 -1.17 -11.58
CA LEU A 19 -1.12 -0.87 -10.51
C LEU A 19 -0.62 0.27 -9.62
N VAL A 20 0.67 0.30 -9.32
CA VAL A 20 1.24 1.34 -8.45
C VAL A 20 1.74 2.55 -9.24
N GLY A 21 1.55 2.58 -10.56
CA GLY A 21 1.95 3.72 -11.38
C GLY A 21 3.45 3.82 -11.63
N MET A 22 4.15 2.71 -11.62
CA MET A 22 5.61 2.68 -11.77
C MET A 22 6.08 1.87 -12.98
N ASP A 23 5.19 1.63 -13.93
CA ASP A 23 5.50 0.78 -15.08
C ASP A 23 6.64 1.33 -15.95
N THR A 24 6.86 2.65 -15.95
CA THR A 24 7.96 3.24 -16.71
C THR A 24 9.21 3.50 -15.88
N LYS A 25 9.17 3.22 -14.56
CA LYS A 25 10.25 3.57 -13.65
C LYS A 25 10.78 2.38 -12.83
N GLY A 26 10.28 1.19 -13.11
CA GLY A 26 10.61 0.01 -12.31
C GLY A 26 12.07 -0.43 -12.39
N TYR A 27 12.81 0.06 -13.38
CA TYR A 27 14.21 -0.30 -13.55
C TYR A 27 15.18 0.71 -12.94
N LYS A 28 14.68 1.79 -12.33
CA LYS A 28 15.55 2.76 -11.65
C LYS A 28 16.18 2.15 -10.41
N MET A 29 17.37 2.60 -10.09
CA MET A 29 18.02 2.20 -8.85
C MET A 29 17.30 2.86 -7.66
N PRO A 30 17.30 2.19 -6.49
CA PRO A 30 16.58 2.74 -5.33
C PRO A 30 16.96 4.17 -4.98
N HIS A 31 18.23 4.54 -5.10
CA HIS A 31 18.66 5.90 -4.74
C HIS A 31 18.19 6.98 -5.73
N GLU A 32 17.66 6.55 -6.89
CA GLU A 32 17.13 7.47 -7.89
C GLU A 32 15.65 7.74 -7.72
N LEU A 33 15.02 7.08 -6.75
CA LEU A 33 13.57 7.19 -6.57
C LEU A 33 13.23 8.22 -5.51
N SER A 34 12.16 8.98 -5.73
CA SER A 34 11.60 9.84 -4.69
C SER A 34 11.03 8.98 -3.55
N GLY A 35 10.69 9.62 -2.44
CA GLY A 35 10.08 8.91 -1.32
C GLY A 35 8.77 8.23 -1.70
N GLY A 36 7.93 8.92 -2.48
CA GLY A 36 6.68 8.34 -2.96
C GLY A 36 6.90 7.19 -3.91
N GLU A 37 7.90 7.31 -4.80
CA GLU A 37 8.21 6.22 -5.72
C GLU A 37 8.75 5.00 -4.98
N GLN A 38 9.58 5.21 -3.96
CA GLN A 38 10.08 4.12 -3.13
C GLN A 38 8.91 3.39 -2.44
N GLN A 39 7.95 4.15 -1.93
CA GLN A 39 6.80 3.56 -1.27
C GLN A 39 5.93 2.78 -2.26
N ARG A 40 5.77 3.28 -3.48
CA ARG A 40 5.03 2.55 -4.51
C ARG A 40 5.70 1.23 -4.86
N ILE A 41 7.03 1.22 -4.93
CA ILE A 41 7.78 -0.01 -5.18
C ILE A 41 7.62 -0.99 -4.01
N CYS A 42 7.60 -0.50 -2.77
CA CYS A 42 7.35 -1.36 -1.62
C CYS A 42 5.99 -2.04 -1.71
N ILE A 43 4.97 -1.30 -2.10
CA ILE A 43 3.63 -1.87 -2.28
C ILE A 43 3.64 -2.91 -3.40
N ALA A 44 4.28 -2.60 -4.52
CA ALA A 44 4.37 -3.53 -5.64
C ALA A 44 5.05 -4.84 -5.22
N ARG A 45 6.14 -4.74 -4.46
CA ARG A 45 6.84 -5.93 -3.97
C ARG A 45 5.94 -6.79 -3.10
N ALA A 46 5.17 -6.15 -2.22
CA ALA A 46 4.24 -6.89 -1.38
C ALA A 46 3.19 -7.62 -2.21
N LEU A 47 2.79 -7.05 -3.33
CA LEU A 47 1.73 -7.62 -4.18
C LEU A 47 2.20 -8.78 -5.05
N LEU A 48 3.50 -8.98 -5.20
CA LEU A 48 4.02 -10.00 -6.13
C LEU A 48 3.53 -11.41 -5.81
N ASN A 49 3.27 -11.72 -4.56
CA ASN A 49 2.84 -13.04 -4.15
C ASN A 49 1.34 -13.14 -3.87
N ASP A 50 0.57 -12.18 -4.37
CA ASP A 50 -0.89 -12.14 -4.19
C ASP A 50 -1.30 -12.33 -2.72
N PRO A 51 -0.83 -11.44 -1.83
CA PRO A 51 -1.10 -11.61 -0.40
C PRO A 51 -2.58 -11.37 -0.09
N LYS A 52 -3.05 -11.98 0.97
CA LYS A 52 -4.40 -11.73 1.47
C LYS A 52 -4.43 -10.54 2.42
N LEU A 53 -3.29 -10.20 2.98
CA LEU A 53 -3.15 -9.12 3.96
C LEU A 53 -1.86 -8.38 3.70
N ILE A 54 -1.95 -7.05 3.69
CA ILE A 54 -0.78 -6.17 3.65
C ILE A 54 -0.79 -5.31 4.90
N LEU A 55 0.35 -5.27 5.57
CA LEU A 55 0.54 -4.40 6.73
C LEU A 55 1.25 -3.13 6.25
N ALA A 56 0.61 -2.00 6.43
CA ALA A 56 1.16 -0.70 6.04
C ALA A 56 1.36 0.14 7.30
N ASP A 57 2.62 0.34 7.69
CA ASP A 57 2.96 1.07 8.90
C ASP A 57 3.36 2.50 8.52
N GLU A 58 2.49 3.46 8.85
CA GLU A 58 2.67 4.86 8.52
C GLU A 58 3.08 5.06 7.06
N PRO A 59 2.30 4.57 6.10
CA PRO A 59 2.73 4.52 4.70
C PRO A 59 2.96 5.89 4.07
N THR A 60 2.46 6.96 4.67
CA THR A 60 2.61 8.32 4.14
C THR A 60 3.38 9.24 5.08
N GLY A 61 4.04 8.67 6.09
CA GLY A 61 4.61 9.46 7.19
C GLY A 61 5.64 10.49 6.79
N ASN A 62 6.42 10.23 5.76
CA ASN A 62 7.47 11.13 5.33
C ASN A 62 7.18 11.80 3.99
N LEU A 63 5.92 11.80 3.56
CA LEU A 63 5.53 12.30 2.25
C LEU A 63 4.72 13.59 2.41
N ASP A 64 4.83 14.46 1.39
CA ASP A 64 3.96 15.62 1.33
C ASP A 64 2.50 15.17 1.14
N PRO A 65 1.52 16.05 1.44
CA PRO A 65 0.11 15.65 1.38
C PRO A 65 -0.36 15.10 0.05
N ASP A 66 0.08 15.70 -1.07
CA ASP A 66 -0.35 15.25 -2.38
C ASP A 66 0.21 13.88 -2.72
N THR A 67 1.49 13.66 -2.42
CA THR A 67 2.13 12.36 -2.64
C THR A 67 1.51 11.32 -1.72
N GLY A 68 1.26 11.68 -0.47
CA GLY A 68 0.60 10.80 0.48
C GLY A 68 -0.78 10.36 -0.01
N LYS A 69 -1.54 11.30 -0.58
CA LYS A 69 -2.85 10.99 -1.14
C LYS A 69 -2.75 9.95 -2.26
N GLN A 70 -1.73 10.08 -3.11
CA GLN A 70 -1.51 9.11 -4.18
C GLN A 70 -1.26 7.71 -3.62
N ILE A 71 -0.47 7.62 -2.56
CA ILE A 71 -0.22 6.32 -1.91
C ILE A 71 -1.52 5.74 -1.33
N MET A 72 -2.32 6.59 -0.67
CA MET A 72 -3.59 6.13 -0.13
C MET A 72 -4.53 5.62 -1.21
N GLU A 73 -4.54 6.28 -2.37
CA GLU A 73 -5.37 5.82 -3.49
C GLU A 73 -4.90 4.48 -4.04
N ILE A 74 -3.60 4.25 -4.06
CA ILE A 74 -3.06 2.95 -4.47
C ILE A 74 -3.52 1.87 -3.48
N LEU A 75 -3.39 2.13 -2.18
CA LEU A 75 -3.82 1.18 -1.16
C LEU A 75 -5.32 0.90 -1.25
N ARG A 76 -6.11 1.92 -1.57
CA ARG A 76 -7.54 1.74 -1.77
C ARG A 76 -7.84 0.82 -2.95
N LYS A 77 -7.14 1.01 -4.06
CA LYS A 77 -7.29 0.12 -5.22
C LYS A 77 -6.94 -1.32 -4.87
N VAL A 78 -5.87 -1.50 -4.12
CA VAL A 78 -5.45 -2.82 -3.67
C VAL A 78 -6.52 -3.45 -2.78
N SER A 79 -7.07 -2.68 -1.86
CA SER A 79 -8.14 -3.14 -0.98
C SER A 79 -9.38 -3.54 -1.79
N ASN A 80 -9.73 -2.74 -2.78
CA ASN A 80 -10.90 -3.01 -3.62
C ASN A 80 -10.72 -4.26 -4.48
N SER A 81 -9.50 -4.67 -4.73
CA SER A 81 -9.23 -5.87 -5.51
C SER A 81 -9.25 -7.14 -4.67
N GLY A 82 -9.50 -7.04 -3.37
CA GLY A 82 -9.67 -8.21 -2.52
C GLY A 82 -8.58 -8.42 -1.47
N THR A 83 -7.55 -7.59 -1.46
CA THR A 83 -6.49 -7.69 -0.47
C THR A 83 -6.87 -6.86 0.76
N THR A 84 -6.77 -7.45 1.94
CA THR A 84 -7.01 -6.71 3.18
C THR A 84 -5.81 -5.84 3.50
N ILE A 85 -6.08 -4.58 3.83
CA ILE A 85 -5.03 -3.65 4.25
C ILE A 85 -5.19 -3.37 5.74
N LEU A 86 -4.15 -3.64 6.51
CA LEU A 86 -4.08 -3.21 7.90
C LEU A 86 -3.10 -2.06 7.97
N MET A 87 -3.61 -0.87 8.20
CA MET A 87 -2.79 0.33 8.22
C MET A 87 -2.63 0.88 9.62
N ILE A 88 -1.39 1.18 9.99
CA ILE A 88 -1.08 1.85 11.25
C ILE A 88 -0.79 3.30 10.90
N THR A 89 -1.51 4.24 11.51
CA THR A 89 -1.33 5.64 11.20
C THR A 89 -1.75 6.54 12.35
N HIS A 90 -1.09 7.69 12.45
CA HIS A 90 -1.51 8.79 13.32
C HIS A 90 -2.30 9.85 12.56
N ASN A 91 -2.46 9.68 11.25
CA ASN A 91 -3.12 10.67 10.41
C ASN A 91 -4.64 10.47 10.44
N LEU A 92 -5.30 11.30 11.23
CA LEU A 92 -6.76 11.22 11.40
C LEU A 92 -7.51 11.54 10.11
N GLN A 93 -6.91 12.33 9.22
CA GLN A 93 -7.54 12.66 7.94
C GLN A 93 -7.76 11.39 7.11
N TRP A 94 -6.77 10.48 7.10
CA TRP A 94 -6.92 9.22 6.36
C TRP A 94 -8.03 8.36 6.92
N ILE A 95 -8.19 8.38 8.24
CA ILE A 95 -9.26 7.61 8.88
C ILE A 95 -10.63 8.13 8.44
N GLN A 96 -10.75 9.43 8.27
CA GLN A 96 -12.00 10.05 7.82
C GLN A 96 -12.26 9.84 6.34
N GLU A 97 -11.22 9.97 5.51
CA GLU A 97 -11.38 9.87 4.06
C GLU A 97 -11.47 8.43 3.54
N TYR A 98 -10.91 7.49 4.26
CA TYR A 98 -10.87 6.09 3.85
C TYR A 98 -11.53 5.24 4.92
N PRO A 99 -12.86 5.07 4.83
CA PRO A 99 -13.61 4.36 5.88
C PRO A 99 -13.22 2.91 5.97
N GLY A 100 -13.28 2.39 7.18
CA GLY A 100 -12.95 1.03 7.49
C GLY A 100 -13.10 0.79 8.97
N ARG A 101 -12.75 -0.42 9.40
CA ARG A 101 -12.76 -0.73 10.82
C ARG A 101 -11.55 -0.09 11.48
N VAL A 102 -11.80 0.62 12.58
CA VAL A 102 -10.75 1.36 13.28
C VAL A 102 -10.50 0.73 14.63
N PHE A 103 -9.21 0.52 14.93
CA PHE A 103 -8.74 0.08 16.24
C PHE A 103 -7.86 1.19 16.81
N ARG A 104 -8.19 1.66 17.99
CA ARG A 104 -7.40 2.69 18.65
C ARG A 104 -6.59 2.07 19.78
N CYS A 105 -5.29 2.36 19.82
CA CYS A 105 -4.43 1.93 20.90
C CYS A 105 -4.41 3.01 21.97
N GLU A 106 -4.86 2.67 23.18
CA GLU A 106 -4.95 3.60 24.27
C GLU A 106 -4.73 2.85 25.59
N ASN A 107 -3.83 3.35 26.42
CA ASN A 107 -3.51 2.76 27.70
C ASN A 107 -3.18 1.27 27.59
N ARG A 108 -2.38 0.91 26.56
CA ARG A 108 -1.96 -0.48 26.29
C ARG A 108 -3.13 -1.40 25.94
N LYS A 109 -4.25 -0.83 25.56
CA LYS A 109 -5.42 -1.59 25.15
C LYS A 109 -5.79 -1.24 23.74
N LEU A 110 -6.34 -2.21 23.02
CA LEU A 110 -6.84 -2.02 21.68
C LEU A 110 -8.35 -1.84 21.75
N ILE A 111 -8.82 -0.69 21.34
CA ILE A 111 -10.24 -0.33 21.41
C ILE A 111 -10.80 -0.34 19.99
N VAL A 112 -11.85 -1.12 19.78
CA VAL A 112 -12.51 -1.17 18.48
C VAL A 112 -13.45 0.03 18.36
N GLU A 113 -13.25 0.83 17.32
CA GLU A 113 -14.15 1.92 16.98
C GLU A 113 -14.87 1.55 15.70
N ASP A 114 -16.18 1.75 15.69
CA ASP A 114 -16.96 1.50 14.49
C ASP A 114 -17.07 2.81 13.71
N ASN A 115 -16.25 2.92 12.68
CA ASN A 115 -16.21 4.11 11.84
C ASN A 115 -16.88 3.84 10.50
N ASN A 116 -17.99 3.17 10.52
CA ASN A 116 -18.75 2.86 9.32
C ASN A 116 -19.55 4.07 8.87
N GLN A 117 -19.23 4.55 7.73
CA GLN A 117 -19.95 5.66 7.15
C GLN A 117 -20.41 5.34 5.74
#